data_e5d25de995c4a00863401dfee3e7cb8c
#
_entry.id   e5d25de995c4a00863401dfee3e7cb8c
#
_cell.length_a   1.000
_cell.length_b   1.000
_cell.length_c   1.000
_cell.angle_alpha   90.00
_cell.angle_beta   90.00
_cell.angle_gamma   90.00
#
_symmetry.space_group_name_H-M   'P 1'
#
loop_
_entity.id
_entity.type
_entity.pdbx_description
1 polymer ?
#
loop_
_entity_poly.entity_id
_entity_poly.type
_entity_poly.pdbx_seq_one_letter_code
_entity_poly.pdbx_strand_id
1 'polypeptide(L)'
;MQTINAHRTIYVAGVTANILTCYLDQQGLVLPDMREKLTRLASAPRMPITTWWSLLEEIYAAHPVAGLGLAIGCCTQPHHVGLLGYVAMYCETVGQALMRFHRFQPLLHNLTATLIRQEGDNFVFSWQPRLSTLLSNEVVIASVLTVFKHLTGQVDISACLLEWPHPAPMDITPYQQCFSCPIVFDAKTIAIHMPLQLMNLPINSRDPFLVKLLEQQAEALMTALPRQDSLLQELQQHILAALQDETPELKTMATRMAMSERSLYRYLSDRGLRYKTVLNALRYELAKNYLKDAQLSLPEIALMLGYSEQSAFSRAFKAWSGESPMQHRRGHLP
;
A
#
# COMPACT_ATOMS: atom_id res chain seq x y z
N MET A 1 19.80 19.53 -12.20
CA MET A 1 19.79 18.64 -11.02
C MET A 1 18.92 17.44 -11.38
N GLN A 2 19.52 16.27 -11.61
CA GLN A 2 18.75 15.04 -11.84
C GLN A 2 18.04 14.72 -10.53
N THR A 3 16.75 14.95 -10.49
CA THR A 3 15.86 14.52 -9.41
C THR A 3 15.92 13.01 -9.43
N ILE A 4 16.66 12.42 -8.49
CA ILE A 4 16.65 10.96 -8.27
C ILE A 4 15.24 10.64 -7.87
N ASN A 5 14.51 10.10 -8.82
CA ASN A 5 13.11 9.73 -8.68
C ASN A 5 13.04 8.51 -7.72
N ALA A 6 13.06 8.75 -6.40
CA ALA A 6 12.77 7.72 -5.40
C ALA A 6 11.40 7.07 -5.70
N HIS A 7 10.54 7.79 -6.41
CA HIS A 7 9.23 7.33 -6.89
C HIS A 7 9.28 6.21 -7.93
N ARG A 8 10.38 6.04 -8.67
CA ARG A 8 10.51 4.91 -9.60
C ARG A 8 10.65 3.57 -8.90
N THR A 9 10.89 3.59 -7.60
CA THR A 9 11.12 2.38 -6.82
C THR A 9 9.83 1.83 -6.20
N ILE A 10 8.84 2.69 -5.87
CA ILE A 10 7.58 2.28 -5.25
C ILE A 10 6.43 2.35 -6.26
N TYR A 11 5.76 1.22 -6.46
CA TYR A 11 4.74 1.08 -7.49
C TYR A 11 3.54 0.25 -7.05
N VAL A 12 2.48 0.41 -7.83
CA VAL A 12 1.31 -0.47 -7.88
C VAL A 12 1.15 -0.95 -9.32
N ALA A 13 0.71 -2.17 -9.52
CA ALA A 13 0.41 -2.70 -10.86
C ALA A 13 -0.65 -1.85 -11.56
N GLY A 14 -0.42 -1.52 -12.84
CA GLY A 14 -1.34 -0.65 -13.58
C GLY A 14 -2.76 -1.20 -13.66
N VAL A 15 -2.90 -2.53 -13.75
CA VAL A 15 -4.19 -3.22 -13.80
C VAL A 15 -5.14 -2.86 -12.64
N THR A 16 -4.63 -2.44 -11.48
CA THR A 16 -5.44 -2.01 -10.34
C THR A 16 -6.27 -0.76 -10.62
N ALA A 17 -5.91 0.04 -11.64
CA ALA A 17 -6.72 1.17 -12.09
C ALA A 17 -8.14 0.74 -12.51
N ASN A 18 -8.34 -0.52 -12.91
CA ASN A 18 -9.67 -1.06 -13.24
C ASN A 18 -10.62 -1.09 -12.03
N ILE A 19 -10.11 -1.13 -10.80
CA ILE A 19 -10.93 -1.04 -9.58
C ILE A 19 -11.62 0.33 -9.56
N LEU A 20 -10.86 1.40 -9.87
CA LEU A 20 -11.40 2.76 -9.93
C LEU A 20 -12.40 2.92 -11.07
N THR A 21 -12.12 2.36 -12.24
CA THR A 21 -13.06 2.35 -13.36
C THR A 21 -14.36 1.66 -12.98
N CYS A 22 -14.28 0.49 -12.34
CA CYS A 22 -15.44 -0.25 -11.85
C CYS A 22 -16.28 0.59 -10.87
N TYR A 23 -15.63 1.29 -9.95
CA TYR A 23 -16.32 2.19 -9.03
C TYR A 23 -17.04 3.33 -9.76
N LEU A 24 -16.35 4.02 -10.69
CA LEU A 24 -16.98 5.09 -11.49
C LEU A 24 -18.20 4.60 -12.28
N ASP A 25 -18.13 3.38 -12.80
CA ASP A 25 -19.24 2.76 -13.54
C ASP A 25 -20.43 2.47 -12.63
N GLN A 26 -20.18 1.86 -11.47
CA GLN A 26 -21.22 1.52 -10.49
C GLN A 26 -21.93 2.76 -9.92
N GLN A 27 -21.19 3.86 -9.75
CA GLN A 27 -21.75 5.12 -9.25
C GLN A 27 -22.31 6.03 -10.37
N GLY A 28 -22.20 5.62 -11.65
CA GLY A 28 -22.63 6.44 -12.77
C GLY A 28 -21.86 7.76 -12.91
N LEU A 29 -20.62 7.84 -12.40
CA LEU A 29 -19.82 9.06 -12.42
C LEU A 29 -19.22 9.30 -13.81
N VAL A 30 -19.58 10.43 -14.42
CA VAL A 30 -19.09 10.82 -15.74
C VAL A 30 -17.88 11.75 -15.57
N LEU A 31 -16.69 11.17 -15.58
CA LEU A 31 -15.40 11.86 -15.47
C LEU A 31 -14.51 11.45 -16.67
N PRO A 32 -14.71 12.09 -17.87
CA PRO A 32 -14.06 11.63 -19.11
C PRO A 32 -12.53 11.62 -19.04
N ASP A 33 -11.92 12.70 -18.55
CA ASP A 33 -10.47 12.82 -18.44
C ASP A 33 -9.89 11.78 -17.47
N MET A 34 -10.60 11.50 -16.37
CA MET A 34 -10.23 10.44 -15.42
C MET A 34 -10.29 9.07 -16.09
N ARG A 35 -11.36 8.78 -16.86
CA ARG A 35 -11.51 7.49 -17.56
C ARG A 35 -10.42 7.25 -18.58
N GLU A 36 -10.05 8.24 -19.37
CA GLU A 36 -8.92 8.14 -20.30
C GLU A 36 -7.61 7.85 -19.55
N LYS A 37 -7.36 8.58 -18.46
CA LYS A 37 -6.19 8.39 -17.58
C LYS A 37 -6.15 6.97 -17.01
N LEU A 38 -7.28 6.46 -16.48
CA LEU A 38 -7.39 5.11 -15.93
C LEU A 38 -7.15 4.03 -16.99
N THR A 39 -7.74 4.15 -18.18
CA THR A 39 -7.55 3.20 -19.28
C THR A 39 -6.08 3.10 -19.69
N ARG A 40 -5.40 4.23 -19.82
CA ARG A 40 -3.96 4.26 -20.13
C ARG A 40 -3.13 3.61 -19.01
N LEU A 41 -3.45 3.90 -17.74
CA LEU A 41 -2.73 3.33 -16.60
C LEU A 41 -2.98 1.84 -16.43
N ALA A 42 -4.21 1.37 -16.68
CA ALA A 42 -4.54 -0.06 -16.62
C ALA A 42 -3.73 -0.91 -17.61
N SER A 43 -3.37 -0.32 -18.76
CA SER A 43 -2.54 -0.97 -19.78
C SER A 43 -1.04 -0.90 -19.47
N ALA A 44 -0.61 -0.07 -18.52
CA ALA A 44 0.78 0.03 -18.12
C ALA A 44 1.14 -1.13 -17.16
N PRO A 45 2.35 -1.69 -17.23
CA PRO A 45 2.76 -2.73 -16.28
C PRO A 45 2.68 -2.26 -14.82
N ARG A 46 2.98 -1.00 -14.58
CA ARG A 46 3.05 -0.38 -13.24
C ARG A 46 2.78 1.11 -13.31
N MET A 47 2.30 1.66 -12.20
CA MET A 47 2.22 3.09 -11.97
C MET A 47 2.93 3.47 -10.65
N PRO A 48 3.50 4.67 -10.54
CA PRO A 48 4.01 5.19 -9.27
C PRO A 48 2.92 5.21 -8.22
N ILE A 49 3.26 4.90 -6.98
CA ILE A 49 2.28 4.93 -5.87
C ILE A 49 1.65 6.32 -5.68
N THR A 50 2.41 7.38 -5.94
CA THR A 50 1.89 8.75 -5.88
C THR A 50 0.81 9.03 -6.91
N THR A 51 0.90 8.40 -8.10
CA THR A 51 -0.16 8.46 -9.10
C THR A 51 -1.42 7.79 -8.57
N TRP A 52 -1.30 6.62 -7.91
CA TRP A 52 -2.43 5.94 -7.28
C TRP A 52 -3.12 6.83 -6.23
N TRP A 53 -2.35 7.46 -5.35
CA TRP A 53 -2.92 8.37 -4.35
C TRP A 53 -3.61 9.58 -4.97
N SER A 54 -2.99 10.22 -5.99
CA SER A 54 -3.63 11.34 -6.71
C SER A 54 -4.97 10.94 -7.34
N LEU A 55 -5.06 9.73 -7.92
CA LEU A 55 -6.32 9.24 -8.48
C LEU A 55 -7.41 9.10 -7.42
N LEU A 56 -7.08 8.56 -6.25
CA LEU A 56 -8.03 8.43 -5.14
C LEU A 56 -8.50 9.80 -4.64
N GLU A 57 -7.59 10.77 -4.54
CA GLU A 57 -7.91 12.15 -4.13
C GLU A 57 -8.76 12.87 -5.19
N GLU A 58 -8.44 12.72 -6.47
CA GLU A 58 -9.23 13.28 -7.57
C GLU A 58 -10.67 12.73 -7.56
N ILE A 59 -10.84 11.43 -7.28
CA ILE A 59 -12.18 10.82 -7.15
C ILE A 59 -12.87 11.35 -5.89
N TYR A 60 -12.16 11.45 -4.76
CA TYR A 60 -12.73 12.00 -3.54
C TYR A 60 -13.20 13.45 -3.69
N ALA A 61 -12.41 14.28 -4.38
CA ALA A 61 -12.80 15.67 -4.66
C ALA A 61 -14.05 15.77 -5.55
N ALA A 62 -14.21 14.83 -6.49
CA ALA A 62 -15.39 14.78 -7.39
C ALA A 62 -16.62 14.15 -6.71
N HIS A 63 -16.42 13.23 -5.76
CA HIS A 63 -17.46 12.46 -5.08
C HIS A 63 -17.12 12.22 -3.61
N PRO A 64 -17.25 13.24 -2.74
CA PRO A 64 -16.88 13.15 -1.33
C PRO A 64 -17.92 12.37 -0.52
N VAL A 65 -17.65 11.08 -0.30
CA VAL A 65 -18.49 10.19 0.49
C VAL A 65 -17.67 9.56 1.63
N ALA A 66 -18.32 9.34 2.78
CA ALA A 66 -17.71 8.63 3.90
C ALA A 66 -17.35 7.20 3.49
N GLY A 67 -16.15 6.72 3.82
CA GLY A 67 -15.68 5.39 3.45
C GLY A 67 -15.49 5.19 1.94
N LEU A 68 -15.12 6.25 1.20
CA LEU A 68 -14.89 6.16 -0.24
C LEU A 68 -13.93 5.03 -0.60
N GLY A 69 -12.82 4.90 0.12
CA GLY A 69 -11.86 3.84 -0.14
C GLY A 69 -12.45 2.45 0.06
N LEU A 70 -13.33 2.27 1.07
CA LEU A 70 -14.08 1.04 1.28
C LEU A 70 -15.00 0.73 0.10
N ALA A 71 -15.79 1.73 -0.34
CA ALA A 71 -16.70 1.60 -1.47
C ALA A 71 -15.95 1.21 -2.76
N ILE A 72 -14.79 1.85 -3.04
CA ILE A 72 -13.92 1.50 -4.14
C ILE A 72 -13.41 0.05 -4.00
N GLY A 73 -12.89 -0.33 -2.83
CA GLY A 73 -12.37 -1.67 -2.59
C GLY A 73 -13.42 -2.77 -2.73
N CYS A 74 -14.67 -2.49 -2.36
CA CYS A 74 -15.80 -3.40 -2.55
C CYS A 74 -16.17 -3.66 -4.03
N CYS A 75 -15.69 -2.83 -4.97
CA CYS A 75 -15.82 -3.07 -6.41
C CYS A 75 -14.77 -4.04 -6.95
N THR A 76 -13.83 -4.51 -6.13
CA THR A 76 -12.72 -5.34 -6.60
C THR A 76 -13.22 -6.70 -7.07
N GLN A 77 -12.78 -7.06 -8.27
CA GLN A 77 -12.92 -8.41 -8.84
C GLN A 77 -11.56 -9.07 -8.92
N PRO A 78 -11.46 -10.41 -8.88
CA PRO A 78 -10.16 -11.09 -8.97
C PRO A 78 -9.29 -10.64 -10.14
N HIS A 79 -9.87 -10.40 -11.32
CA HIS A 79 -9.13 -9.94 -12.50
C HIS A 79 -8.56 -8.51 -12.36
N HIS A 80 -9.09 -7.67 -11.45
CA HIS A 80 -8.54 -6.33 -11.18
C HIS A 80 -7.19 -6.35 -10.47
N VAL A 81 -6.81 -7.47 -9.88
CA VAL A 81 -5.47 -7.66 -9.29
C VAL A 81 -4.56 -8.50 -10.19
N GLY A 82 -4.91 -8.56 -11.48
CA GLY A 82 -4.11 -9.18 -12.53
C GLY A 82 -3.88 -10.67 -12.32
N LEU A 83 -2.67 -11.13 -12.66
CA LEU A 83 -2.31 -12.54 -12.60
C LEU A 83 -2.52 -13.15 -11.19
N LEU A 84 -2.30 -12.37 -10.13
CA LEU A 84 -2.50 -12.85 -8.75
C LEU A 84 -3.95 -13.23 -8.46
N GLY A 85 -4.89 -12.45 -8.98
CA GLY A 85 -6.30 -12.76 -8.83
C GLY A 85 -6.68 -14.06 -9.52
N TYR A 86 -6.17 -14.29 -10.72
CA TYR A 86 -6.39 -15.56 -11.43
C TYR A 86 -5.72 -16.73 -10.72
N VAL A 87 -4.47 -16.57 -10.24
CA VAL A 87 -3.81 -17.60 -9.43
C VAL A 87 -4.66 -17.95 -8.21
N ALA A 88 -5.18 -16.95 -7.49
CA ALA A 88 -6.01 -17.17 -6.32
C ALA A 88 -7.32 -17.91 -6.65
N MET A 89 -7.98 -17.54 -7.76
CA MET A 89 -9.26 -18.12 -8.18
C MET A 89 -9.19 -19.62 -8.41
N TYR A 90 -8.07 -20.14 -8.90
CA TYR A 90 -7.95 -21.55 -9.29
C TYR A 90 -7.23 -22.42 -8.27
N CYS A 91 -6.82 -21.87 -7.11
CA CYS A 91 -6.30 -22.66 -5.98
C CYS A 91 -7.35 -23.61 -5.43
N GLU A 92 -6.91 -24.66 -4.75
CA GLU A 92 -7.81 -25.63 -4.10
C GLU A 92 -8.46 -25.05 -2.84
N THR A 93 -7.67 -24.31 -2.05
CA THR A 93 -8.13 -23.75 -0.76
C THR A 93 -7.72 -22.28 -0.59
N VAL A 94 -8.41 -21.60 0.30
CA VAL A 94 -8.09 -20.22 0.72
C VAL A 94 -6.65 -20.10 1.22
N GLY A 95 -6.19 -21.03 2.05
CA GLY A 95 -4.82 -21.03 2.56
C GLY A 95 -3.79 -21.09 1.44
N GLN A 96 -4.01 -21.94 0.44
CA GLN A 96 -3.15 -21.98 -0.75
C GLN A 96 -3.16 -20.64 -1.53
N ALA A 97 -4.33 -20.01 -1.68
CA ALA A 97 -4.44 -18.74 -2.38
C ALA A 97 -3.70 -17.62 -1.65
N LEU A 98 -3.83 -17.54 -0.32
CA LEU A 98 -3.12 -16.56 0.52
C LEU A 98 -1.60 -16.74 0.49
N MET A 99 -1.12 -17.99 0.54
CA MET A 99 0.33 -18.26 0.45
C MET A 99 0.91 -17.86 -0.91
N ARG A 100 0.17 -18.10 -1.99
CA ARG A 100 0.57 -17.66 -3.34
C ARG A 100 0.50 -16.15 -3.50
N PHE A 101 -0.55 -15.52 -2.96
CA PHE A 101 -0.64 -14.07 -2.92
C PHE A 101 0.57 -13.47 -2.21
N HIS A 102 0.90 -13.95 -1.02
CA HIS A 102 2.08 -13.52 -0.28
C HIS A 102 3.38 -13.68 -1.10
N ARG A 103 3.57 -14.85 -1.75
CA ARG A 103 4.75 -15.13 -2.57
C ARG A 103 4.88 -14.19 -3.76
N PHE A 104 3.78 -13.94 -4.47
CA PHE A 104 3.75 -13.19 -5.73
C PHE A 104 3.32 -11.73 -5.57
N GLN A 105 3.10 -11.26 -4.34
CA GLN A 105 2.75 -9.87 -4.03
C GLN A 105 3.61 -8.83 -4.78
N PRO A 106 4.95 -9.03 -4.99
CA PRO A 106 5.76 -8.07 -5.73
C PRO A 106 5.31 -7.84 -7.19
N LEU A 107 4.49 -8.71 -7.77
CA LEU A 107 3.85 -8.45 -9.06
C LEU A 107 2.75 -7.40 -8.98
N LEU A 108 2.12 -7.24 -7.81
CA LEU A 108 1.05 -6.28 -7.58
C LEU A 108 1.58 -4.94 -7.06
N HIS A 109 2.43 -4.97 -6.05
CA HIS A 109 3.06 -3.77 -5.47
C HIS A 109 4.30 -4.14 -4.65
N ASN A 110 5.13 -3.13 -4.38
CA ASN A 110 6.31 -3.25 -3.52
C ASN A 110 6.30 -2.31 -2.32
N LEU A 111 5.10 -1.88 -1.87
CA LEU A 111 4.93 -0.93 -0.77
C LEU A 111 5.39 -1.49 0.58
N THR A 112 4.93 -2.68 0.91
CA THR A 112 5.19 -3.33 2.18
C THR A 112 5.08 -4.84 2.01
N ALA A 113 5.90 -5.58 2.73
CA ALA A 113 5.77 -7.02 2.79
C ALA A 113 4.60 -7.40 3.71
N THR A 114 3.79 -8.36 3.27
CA THR A 114 2.82 -8.99 4.15
C THR A 114 3.53 -9.94 5.09
N LEU A 115 3.04 -10.06 6.30
CA LEU A 115 3.50 -11.02 7.30
C LEU A 115 2.40 -12.02 7.56
N ILE A 116 2.79 -13.27 7.58
CA ILE A 116 1.89 -14.40 7.87
C ILE A 116 2.39 -15.07 9.13
N ARG A 117 1.49 -15.26 10.11
CA ARG A 117 1.79 -15.98 11.34
C ARG A 117 0.57 -16.73 11.84
N GLN A 118 0.79 -17.75 12.62
CA GLN A 118 -0.26 -18.43 13.37
C GLN A 118 -0.22 -17.96 14.82
N GLU A 119 -1.37 -17.58 15.35
CA GLU A 119 -1.58 -17.19 16.74
C GLU A 119 -2.73 -18.03 17.33
N GLY A 120 -2.39 -19.06 18.10
CA GLY A 120 -3.38 -20.02 18.59
C GLY A 120 -4.13 -20.67 17.43
N ASP A 121 -5.45 -20.57 17.44
CA ASP A 121 -6.35 -21.11 16.42
C ASP A 121 -6.62 -20.13 15.27
N ASN A 122 -5.87 -19.01 15.20
CA ASN A 122 -6.01 -18.03 14.15
C ASN A 122 -4.79 -18.00 13.23
N PHE A 123 -5.08 -17.81 11.95
CA PHE A 123 -4.13 -17.38 10.94
C PHE A 123 -4.18 -15.86 10.86
N VAL A 124 -3.04 -15.20 11.02
CA VAL A 124 -2.93 -13.73 11.01
C VAL A 124 -2.19 -13.28 9.77
N PHE A 125 -2.86 -12.49 8.96
CA PHE A 125 -2.31 -11.86 7.77
C PHE A 125 -2.21 -10.35 8.04
N SER A 126 -1.00 -9.81 8.07
CA SER A 126 -0.77 -8.44 8.51
C SER A 126 0.27 -7.70 7.66
N TRP A 127 0.20 -6.38 7.69
CA TRP A 127 1.20 -5.50 7.08
C TRP A 127 1.24 -4.13 7.78
N GLN A 128 2.35 -3.43 7.60
CA GLN A 128 2.56 -2.10 8.17
C GLN A 128 2.06 -1.03 7.19
N PRO A 129 1.21 -0.09 7.59
CA PRO A 129 0.70 1.00 6.74
C PRO A 129 1.72 2.16 6.63
N ARG A 130 2.96 1.86 6.25
CA ARG A 130 4.08 2.83 6.35
C ARG A 130 4.10 3.92 5.29
N LEU A 131 3.62 3.63 4.10
CA LEU A 131 3.51 4.54 2.96
C LEU A 131 2.13 4.40 2.37
N SER A 132 1.13 4.95 3.07
CA SER A 132 -0.24 4.84 2.62
C SER A 132 -1.07 6.01 3.15
N THR A 133 -2.12 6.33 2.44
CA THR A 133 -3.17 7.25 2.89
C THR A 133 -4.32 6.43 3.48
N LEU A 134 -5.18 7.06 4.27
CA LEU A 134 -6.40 6.42 4.77
C LEU A 134 -7.21 5.79 3.63
N LEU A 135 -7.49 6.56 2.57
CA LEU A 135 -8.20 6.08 1.38
C LEU A 135 -7.53 4.86 0.76
N SER A 136 -6.20 4.88 0.63
CA SER A 136 -5.45 3.76 0.05
C SER A 136 -5.54 2.51 0.94
N ASN A 137 -5.46 2.66 2.27
CA ASN A 137 -5.61 1.54 3.21
C ASN A 137 -7.03 0.95 3.16
N GLU A 138 -8.05 1.80 3.11
CA GLU A 138 -9.45 1.38 2.94
C GLU A 138 -9.64 0.56 1.67
N VAL A 139 -9.11 1.04 0.53
CA VAL A 139 -9.18 0.30 -0.74
C VAL A 139 -8.54 -1.07 -0.60
N VAL A 140 -7.33 -1.15 -0.04
CA VAL A 140 -6.59 -2.42 0.06
C VAL A 140 -7.34 -3.41 0.93
N ILE A 141 -7.77 -3.02 2.14
CA ILE A 141 -8.43 -3.96 3.05
C ILE A 141 -9.78 -4.43 2.52
N ALA A 142 -10.57 -3.51 1.96
CA ALA A 142 -11.86 -3.85 1.35
C ALA A 142 -11.66 -4.75 0.13
N SER A 143 -10.63 -4.51 -0.70
CA SER A 143 -10.28 -5.37 -1.83
C SER A 143 -9.92 -6.79 -1.40
N VAL A 144 -9.08 -6.94 -0.36
CA VAL A 144 -8.68 -8.26 0.16
C VAL A 144 -9.90 -9.05 0.61
N LEU A 145 -10.78 -8.44 1.41
CA LEU A 145 -11.98 -9.12 1.91
C LEU A 145 -13.02 -9.38 0.80
N THR A 146 -13.14 -8.47 -0.18
CA THR A 146 -14.03 -8.67 -1.32
C THR A 146 -13.57 -9.83 -2.19
N VAL A 147 -12.28 -9.91 -2.51
CA VAL A 147 -11.72 -11.06 -3.24
C VAL A 147 -11.91 -12.35 -2.45
N PHE A 148 -11.67 -12.34 -1.13
CA PHE A 148 -11.93 -13.50 -0.28
C PHE A 148 -13.39 -13.97 -0.39
N LYS A 149 -14.36 -13.06 -0.29
CA LYS A 149 -15.79 -13.37 -0.47
C LYS A 149 -16.09 -13.96 -1.86
N HIS A 150 -15.46 -13.45 -2.91
CA HIS A 150 -15.60 -14.01 -4.27
C HIS A 150 -15.05 -15.43 -4.37
N LEU A 151 -13.89 -15.71 -3.77
CA LEU A 151 -13.26 -17.03 -3.82
C LEU A 151 -14.09 -18.10 -3.09
N THR A 152 -14.75 -17.72 -2.01
CA THR A 152 -15.44 -18.65 -1.10
C THR A 152 -16.95 -18.70 -1.32
N GLY A 153 -17.52 -17.90 -2.22
CA GLY A 153 -18.96 -17.85 -2.44
C GLY A 153 -19.73 -17.18 -1.28
N GLN A 154 -19.20 -16.07 -0.75
CA GLN A 154 -19.82 -15.26 0.31
C GLN A 154 -19.89 -15.95 1.68
N VAL A 155 -18.84 -16.69 2.03
CA VAL A 155 -18.72 -17.28 3.37
C VAL A 155 -18.82 -16.21 4.46
N ASP A 156 -19.46 -16.57 5.56
CA ASP A 156 -19.51 -15.73 6.77
C ASP A 156 -18.11 -15.52 7.36
N ILE A 157 -17.71 -14.27 7.49
CA ILE A 157 -16.44 -13.85 8.07
C ILE A 157 -16.62 -13.15 9.43
N SER A 158 -17.79 -13.27 10.05
CA SER A 158 -18.09 -12.67 11.37
C SER A 158 -17.13 -13.12 12.48
N ALA A 159 -16.56 -14.31 12.33
CA ALA A 159 -15.55 -14.86 13.25
C ALA A 159 -14.12 -14.31 13.01
N CYS A 160 -13.89 -13.52 11.95
CA CYS A 160 -12.64 -12.80 11.75
C CYS A 160 -12.58 -11.59 12.67
N LEU A 161 -11.36 -11.05 12.88
CA LEU A 161 -11.11 -9.79 13.56
C LEU A 161 -10.21 -8.93 12.69
N LEU A 162 -10.58 -7.66 12.50
CA LEU A 162 -9.76 -6.68 11.80
C LEU A 162 -9.10 -5.74 12.80
N GLU A 163 -7.77 -5.67 12.80
CA GLU A 163 -7.01 -4.58 13.43
C GLU A 163 -6.82 -3.45 12.42
N TRP A 164 -7.17 -2.23 12.83
CA TRP A 164 -7.14 -1.05 11.98
C TRP A 164 -6.35 0.10 12.64
N PRO A 165 -5.29 0.63 12.03
CA PRO A 165 -4.34 1.54 12.66
C PRO A 165 -4.80 3.01 12.70
N HIS A 166 -5.96 3.30 12.19
CA HIS A 166 -6.53 4.65 12.24
C HIS A 166 -7.58 4.75 13.35
N PRO A 167 -7.82 5.96 13.90
CA PRO A 167 -8.88 6.17 14.87
C PRO A 167 -10.25 5.85 14.29
N ALA A 168 -11.17 5.47 15.18
CA ALA A 168 -12.54 5.23 14.77
C ALA A 168 -13.16 6.52 14.21
N PRO A 169 -13.73 6.49 12.99
CA PRO A 169 -14.41 7.66 12.45
C PRO A 169 -15.70 7.94 13.24
N MET A 170 -16.24 9.15 13.11
CA MET A 170 -17.53 9.50 13.75
C MET A 170 -18.68 8.62 13.27
N ASP A 171 -18.66 8.21 12.01
CA ASP A 171 -19.60 7.25 11.43
C ASP A 171 -18.85 5.96 11.01
N ILE A 172 -19.02 4.90 11.79
CA ILE A 172 -18.42 3.58 11.54
C ILE A 172 -19.26 2.71 10.60
N THR A 173 -20.45 3.18 10.20
CA THR A 173 -21.40 2.40 9.38
C THR A 173 -20.77 1.85 8.09
N PRO A 174 -19.99 2.64 7.30
CA PRO A 174 -19.35 2.12 6.10
C PRO A 174 -18.39 0.95 6.38
N TYR A 175 -17.67 1.00 7.50
CA TYR A 175 -16.76 -0.07 7.91
C TYR A 175 -17.51 -1.33 8.29
N GLN A 176 -18.58 -1.21 9.09
CA GLN A 176 -19.39 -2.35 9.51
C GLN A 176 -20.07 -3.04 8.32
N GLN A 177 -20.55 -2.26 7.35
CA GLN A 177 -21.17 -2.79 6.13
C GLN A 177 -20.17 -3.52 5.23
N CYS A 178 -18.96 -2.98 5.10
CA CYS A 178 -17.92 -3.56 4.25
C CYS A 178 -17.36 -4.86 4.85
N PHE A 179 -17.01 -4.85 6.14
CA PHE A 179 -16.21 -5.93 6.73
C PHE A 179 -17.04 -7.07 7.31
N SER A 180 -18.20 -6.79 7.87
CA SER A 180 -19.07 -7.80 8.50
C SER A 180 -18.37 -8.61 9.61
N CYS A 181 -17.31 -8.06 10.22
CA CYS A 181 -16.56 -8.65 11.34
C CYS A 181 -16.20 -7.56 12.35
N PRO A 182 -15.84 -7.92 13.60
CA PRO A 182 -15.34 -6.99 14.60
C PRO A 182 -14.10 -6.21 14.12
N ILE A 183 -14.00 -4.93 14.52
CA ILE A 183 -12.89 -4.03 14.15
C ILE A 183 -12.30 -3.44 15.44
N VAL A 184 -10.99 -3.51 15.58
CA VAL A 184 -10.20 -2.83 16.62
C VAL A 184 -9.49 -1.66 15.99
N PHE A 185 -9.96 -0.45 16.28
CA PHE A 185 -9.34 0.80 15.84
C PHE A 185 -8.10 1.14 16.69
N ASP A 186 -7.29 2.10 16.24
CA ASP A 186 -6.05 2.53 16.89
C ASP A 186 -5.03 1.40 17.12
N ALA A 187 -5.06 0.39 16.27
CA ALA A 187 -4.10 -0.71 16.30
C ALA A 187 -2.73 -0.28 15.75
N LYS A 188 -1.69 -1.06 16.03
CA LYS A 188 -0.33 -0.76 15.51
C LYS A 188 -0.14 -1.12 14.05
N THR A 189 -0.91 -2.04 13.54
CA THR A 189 -0.78 -2.61 12.18
C THR A 189 -2.15 -2.78 11.55
N ILE A 190 -2.19 -3.01 10.24
CA ILE A 190 -3.37 -3.63 9.63
C ILE A 190 -3.19 -5.13 9.77
N ALA A 191 -4.14 -5.82 10.40
CA ALA A 191 -4.10 -7.27 10.54
C ALA A 191 -5.51 -7.87 10.41
N ILE A 192 -5.60 -8.99 9.72
CA ILE A 192 -6.81 -9.80 9.63
C ILE A 192 -6.51 -11.11 10.36
N HIS A 193 -7.22 -11.33 11.45
CA HIS A 193 -7.21 -12.59 12.19
C HIS A 193 -8.33 -13.47 11.65
N MET A 194 -7.98 -14.61 11.12
CA MET A 194 -8.91 -15.56 10.51
C MET A 194 -8.82 -16.90 11.21
N PRO A 195 -9.93 -17.51 11.67
CA PRO A 195 -9.91 -18.88 12.17
C PRO A 195 -9.23 -19.85 11.18
N LEU A 196 -8.36 -20.72 11.66
CA LEU A 196 -7.63 -21.69 10.84
C LEU A 196 -8.55 -22.54 9.95
N GLN A 197 -9.78 -22.77 10.37
CA GLN A 197 -10.77 -23.49 9.60
C GLN A 197 -11.07 -22.82 8.26
N LEU A 198 -11.04 -21.49 8.19
CA LEU A 198 -11.26 -20.74 6.94
C LEU A 198 -10.14 -21.00 5.91
N MET A 199 -8.95 -21.37 6.36
CA MET A 199 -7.83 -21.68 5.46
C MET A 199 -8.07 -22.93 4.62
N ASN A 200 -8.89 -23.86 5.13
CA ASN A 200 -9.23 -25.11 4.47
C ASN A 200 -10.48 -25.01 3.58
N LEU A 201 -11.13 -23.85 3.55
CA LEU A 201 -12.29 -23.66 2.67
C LEU A 201 -11.92 -23.88 1.22
N PRO A 202 -12.69 -24.71 0.50
CA PRO A 202 -12.46 -24.92 -0.92
C PRO A 202 -12.81 -23.67 -1.73
N ILE A 203 -12.06 -23.43 -2.79
CA ILE A 203 -12.36 -22.39 -3.77
C ILE A 203 -13.24 -22.98 -4.87
N ASN A 204 -14.33 -22.29 -5.20
CA ASN A 204 -15.37 -22.84 -6.08
C ASN A 204 -14.87 -23.10 -7.51
N SER A 205 -13.96 -22.27 -8.02
CA SER A 205 -13.42 -22.36 -9.40
C SER A 205 -12.09 -23.09 -9.49
N ARG A 206 -11.75 -23.91 -8.47
CA ARG A 206 -10.47 -24.63 -8.42
C ARG A 206 -10.16 -25.41 -9.68
N ASP A 207 -8.96 -25.24 -10.19
CA ASP A 207 -8.39 -26.01 -11.31
C ASP A 207 -6.88 -26.19 -11.10
N PRO A 208 -6.45 -27.40 -10.66
CA PRO A 208 -5.04 -27.68 -10.36
C PRO A 208 -4.11 -27.54 -11.58
N PHE A 209 -4.61 -27.80 -12.79
CA PHE A 209 -3.82 -27.64 -14.00
C PHE A 209 -3.61 -26.17 -14.34
N LEU A 210 -4.69 -25.37 -14.28
CA LEU A 210 -4.64 -23.96 -14.60
C LEU A 210 -3.82 -23.18 -13.57
N VAL A 211 -3.96 -23.48 -12.27
CA VAL A 211 -3.14 -22.81 -11.24
C VAL A 211 -1.65 -23.07 -11.46
N LYS A 212 -1.26 -24.28 -11.85
CA LYS A 212 0.15 -24.58 -12.14
C LYS A 212 0.68 -23.78 -13.33
N LEU A 213 -0.09 -23.64 -14.39
CA LEU A 213 0.26 -22.82 -15.56
C LEU A 213 0.42 -21.34 -15.18
N LEU A 214 -0.54 -20.80 -14.42
CA LEU A 214 -0.50 -19.41 -13.95
C LEU A 214 0.66 -19.15 -12.98
N GLU A 215 0.99 -20.13 -12.14
CA GLU A 215 2.16 -20.06 -11.25
C GLU A 215 3.47 -20.00 -12.04
N GLN A 216 3.64 -20.83 -13.06
CA GLN A 216 4.81 -20.76 -13.95
C GLN A 216 4.94 -19.38 -14.61
N GLN A 217 3.83 -18.81 -15.06
CA GLN A 217 3.81 -17.46 -15.61
C GLN A 217 4.17 -16.41 -14.55
N ALA A 218 3.65 -16.54 -13.32
CA ALA A 218 3.97 -15.65 -12.21
C ALA A 218 5.47 -15.71 -11.86
N GLU A 219 6.07 -16.88 -11.83
CA GLU A 219 7.50 -17.05 -11.60
C GLU A 219 8.36 -16.42 -12.71
N ALA A 220 7.96 -16.59 -13.97
CA ALA A 220 8.63 -15.95 -15.10
C ALA A 220 8.57 -14.43 -14.97
N LEU A 221 7.41 -13.87 -14.62
CA LEU A 221 7.27 -12.44 -14.38
C LEU A 221 8.04 -11.97 -13.15
N MET A 222 8.09 -12.73 -12.06
CA MET A 222 8.93 -12.43 -10.89
C MET A 222 10.41 -12.36 -11.27
N THR A 223 10.87 -13.27 -12.11
CA THR A 223 12.26 -13.29 -12.61
C THR A 223 12.54 -12.13 -13.55
N ALA A 224 11.56 -11.74 -14.36
CA ALA A 224 11.62 -10.61 -15.28
C ALA A 224 11.39 -9.25 -14.60
N LEU A 225 10.94 -9.26 -13.32
CA LEU A 225 10.91 -8.02 -12.55
C LEU A 225 12.33 -7.42 -12.65
N PRO A 226 12.47 -6.12 -13.04
CA PRO A 226 13.75 -5.48 -12.89
C PRO A 226 14.26 -5.89 -11.52
N ARG A 227 15.45 -6.45 -11.44
CA ARG A 227 16.07 -6.69 -10.13
C ARG A 227 16.02 -5.34 -9.42
N GLN A 228 14.88 -5.08 -8.80
CA GLN A 228 14.78 -3.99 -7.86
C GLN A 228 15.90 -4.30 -6.90
N ASP A 229 16.71 -3.31 -6.70
CA ASP A 229 17.78 -3.42 -5.76
C ASP A 229 17.14 -3.74 -4.42
N SER A 230 17.00 -5.05 -4.14
CA SER A 230 16.30 -5.57 -2.96
C SER A 230 16.88 -4.91 -1.70
N LEU A 231 18.17 -4.62 -1.76
CA LEU A 231 18.89 -3.95 -0.69
C LEU A 231 18.51 -2.46 -0.58
N LEU A 232 18.25 -1.77 -1.70
CA LEU A 232 17.75 -0.38 -1.66
C LEU A 232 16.33 -0.32 -1.14
N GLN A 233 15.49 -1.26 -1.54
CA GLN A 233 14.11 -1.37 -1.05
C GLN A 233 14.09 -1.69 0.45
N GLU A 234 14.92 -2.64 0.90
CA GLU A 234 15.09 -2.98 2.31
C GLU A 234 15.58 -1.77 3.11
N LEU A 235 16.56 -1.03 2.60
CA LEU A 235 17.01 0.22 3.20
C LEU A 235 15.87 1.23 3.33
N GLN A 236 15.07 1.43 2.29
CA GLN A 236 13.93 2.34 2.32
C GLN A 236 12.90 1.92 3.37
N GLN A 237 12.60 0.63 3.48
CA GLN A 237 11.70 0.10 4.51
C GLN A 237 12.25 0.34 5.92
N HIS A 238 13.54 0.13 6.15
CA HIS A 238 14.19 0.39 7.44
C HIS A 238 14.20 1.88 7.79
N ILE A 239 14.44 2.77 6.82
CA ILE A 239 14.37 4.22 7.02
C ILE A 239 12.95 4.63 7.44
N LEU A 240 11.93 4.12 6.76
CA LEU A 240 10.53 4.43 7.07
C LEU A 240 10.14 3.96 8.47
N ALA A 241 10.63 2.77 8.87
CA ALA A 241 10.43 2.27 10.23
C ALA A 241 11.08 3.17 11.28
N ALA A 242 12.30 3.62 11.02
CA ALA A 242 13.05 4.42 11.96
C ALA A 242 12.51 5.85 12.12
N LEU A 243 11.88 6.42 11.08
CA LEU A 243 11.30 7.77 11.18
C LEU A 243 10.20 7.89 12.23
N GLN A 244 9.56 6.80 12.64
CA GLN A 244 8.50 6.79 13.65
C GLN A 244 9.05 6.74 15.08
N ASP A 245 10.15 6.02 15.29
CA ASP A 245 10.63 5.67 16.62
C ASP A 245 11.98 6.32 16.97
N GLU A 246 12.79 6.66 15.97
CA GLU A 246 14.16 7.15 16.16
C GLU A 246 14.68 7.95 14.96
N THR A 247 15.85 8.56 15.12
CA THR A 247 16.52 9.22 13.99
C THR A 247 17.14 8.17 13.06
N PRO A 248 16.77 8.14 11.75
CA PRO A 248 17.30 7.18 10.79
C PRO A 248 18.74 7.53 10.39
N GLU A 249 19.70 7.14 11.21
CA GLU A 249 21.13 7.31 10.94
C GLU A 249 21.66 6.17 10.04
N LEU A 250 22.66 6.49 9.20
CA LEU A 250 23.30 5.49 8.33
C LEU A 250 23.79 4.27 9.11
N LYS A 251 24.36 4.50 10.29
CA LYS A 251 24.88 3.45 11.18
C LYS A 251 23.77 2.50 11.62
N THR A 252 22.67 3.04 12.10
CA THR A 252 21.50 2.27 12.52
C THR A 252 20.94 1.44 11.37
N MET A 253 20.82 2.06 10.18
CA MET A 253 20.35 1.35 8.99
C MET A 253 21.29 0.23 8.57
N ALA A 254 22.59 0.46 8.58
CA ALA A 254 23.58 -0.57 8.28
C ALA A 254 23.45 -1.77 9.24
N THR A 255 23.30 -1.51 10.54
CA THR A 255 23.11 -2.56 11.56
C THR A 255 21.82 -3.36 11.30
N ARG A 256 20.69 -2.68 11.00
CA ARG A 256 19.40 -3.33 10.70
C ARG A 256 19.47 -4.22 9.45
N MET A 257 20.32 -3.85 8.50
CA MET A 257 20.54 -4.59 7.26
C MET A 257 21.66 -5.65 7.38
N ALA A 258 22.18 -5.92 8.58
CA ALA A 258 23.31 -6.81 8.83
C ALA A 258 24.55 -6.47 7.97
N MET A 259 24.79 -5.16 7.72
CA MET A 259 25.90 -4.63 6.93
C MET A 259 26.80 -3.73 7.76
N SER A 260 28.06 -3.55 7.31
CA SER A 260 28.89 -2.44 7.82
C SER A 260 28.48 -1.12 7.17
N GLU A 261 28.66 0.02 7.85
CA GLU A 261 28.42 1.35 7.27
C GLU A 261 29.19 1.55 5.95
N ARG A 262 30.45 1.08 5.89
CA ARG A 262 31.29 1.13 4.71
C ARG A 262 30.68 0.34 3.54
N SER A 263 30.11 -0.83 3.81
CA SER A 263 29.45 -1.66 2.79
C SER A 263 28.21 -0.98 2.26
N LEU A 264 27.36 -0.42 3.14
CA LEU A 264 26.15 0.31 2.75
C LEU A 264 26.50 1.59 1.99
N TYR A 265 27.51 2.34 2.45
CA TYR A 265 27.97 3.53 1.73
C TYR A 265 28.46 3.19 0.32
N ARG A 266 29.32 2.16 0.18
CA ARG A 266 29.83 1.70 -1.12
C ARG A 266 28.69 1.26 -2.03
N TYR A 267 27.76 0.46 -1.51
CA TYR A 267 26.59 0.01 -2.22
C TYR A 267 25.77 1.16 -2.82
N LEU A 268 25.53 2.23 -2.05
CA LEU A 268 24.83 3.42 -2.52
C LEU A 268 25.68 4.20 -3.54
N SER A 269 26.97 4.38 -3.26
CA SER A 269 27.88 5.12 -4.13
C SER A 269 28.02 4.49 -5.52
N ASP A 270 28.10 3.16 -5.60
CA ASP A 270 28.17 2.40 -6.87
C ASP A 270 26.93 2.62 -7.76
N ARG A 271 25.83 3.12 -7.15
CA ARG A 271 24.56 3.46 -7.83
C ARG A 271 24.37 4.96 -8.03
N GLY A 272 25.39 5.76 -7.75
CA GLY A 272 25.30 7.22 -7.79
C GLY A 272 24.36 7.80 -6.71
N LEU A 273 24.03 7.03 -5.66
CA LEU A 273 23.15 7.44 -4.58
C LEU A 273 23.96 7.87 -3.36
N ARG A 274 23.37 8.77 -2.57
CA ARG A 274 23.83 9.11 -1.22
C ARG A 274 22.73 8.81 -0.22
N TYR A 275 23.05 8.30 0.94
CA TYR A 275 22.09 8.00 1.99
C TYR A 275 21.15 9.18 2.29
N LYS A 276 21.71 10.36 2.48
CA LYS A 276 20.94 11.60 2.72
C LYS A 276 19.95 11.91 1.59
N THR A 277 20.28 11.58 0.35
CA THR A 277 19.38 11.79 -0.80
C THR A 277 18.20 10.81 -0.72
N VAL A 278 18.44 9.55 -0.39
CA VAL A 278 17.39 8.54 -0.22
C VAL A 278 16.47 8.92 0.94
N LEU A 279 17.03 9.27 2.08
CA LEU A 279 16.28 9.71 3.27
C LEU A 279 15.43 10.97 2.98
N ASN A 280 16.01 11.98 2.36
CA ASN A 280 15.30 13.22 2.05
C ASN A 280 14.17 13.01 1.03
N ALA A 281 14.35 12.11 0.06
CA ALA A 281 13.30 11.77 -0.89
C ALA A 281 12.10 11.13 -0.18
N LEU A 282 12.33 10.19 0.74
CA LEU A 282 11.28 9.57 1.53
C LEU A 282 10.56 10.58 2.45
N ARG A 283 11.34 11.43 3.14
CA ARG A 283 10.80 12.52 3.98
C ARG A 283 9.92 13.48 3.19
N TYR A 284 10.33 13.83 1.97
CA TYR A 284 9.56 14.74 1.12
C TYR A 284 8.20 14.16 0.73
N GLU A 285 8.18 12.87 0.37
CA GLU A 285 6.93 12.20 0.02
C GLU A 285 5.98 12.09 1.20
N LEU A 286 6.48 11.68 2.35
CA LEU A 286 5.69 11.66 3.58
C LEU A 286 5.18 13.05 3.93
N ALA A 287 6.03 14.09 3.82
CA ALA A 287 5.65 15.48 4.10
C ALA A 287 4.48 15.92 3.24
N LYS A 288 4.49 15.64 1.94
CA LYS A 288 3.39 15.98 1.05
C LYS A 288 2.07 15.33 1.47
N ASN A 289 2.13 14.08 1.92
CA ASN A 289 0.93 13.39 2.39
C ASN A 289 0.42 13.97 3.72
N TYR A 290 1.31 14.17 4.70
CA TYR A 290 0.92 14.75 5.98
C TYR A 290 0.41 16.20 5.88
N LEU A 291 0.95 16.97 4.93
CA LEU A 291 0.52 18.37 4.73
C LEU A 291 -0.92 18.49 4.19
N LYS A 292 -1.45 17.44 3.58
CA LYS A 292 -2.86 17.39 3.14
C LYS A 292 -3.83 17.18 4.30
N ASP A 293 -3.37 16.60 5.39
CA ASP A 293 -4.18 16.43 6.59
C ASP A 293 -4.25 17.74 7.36
N ALA A 294 -5.45 18.34 7.40
CA ALA A 294 -5.70 19.60 8.12
C ALA A 294 -5.60 19.45 9.64
N GLN A 295 -5.73 18.24 10.18
CA GLN A 295 -5.64 17.96 11.60
C GLN A 295 -4.20 17.96 12.11
N LEU A 296 -3.23 17.65 11.25
CA LEU A 296 -1.83 17.60 11.63
C LEU A 296 -1.21 19.02 11.63
N SER A 297 -0.67 19.43 12.74
CA SER A 297 0.12 20.67 12.84
C SER A 297 1.51 20.51 12.21
N LEU A 298 2.14 21.62 11.81
CA LEU A 298 3.51 21.56 11.27
C LEU A 298 4.56 21.03 12.27
N PRO A 299 4.48 21.33 13.60
CA PRO A 299 5.35 20.68 14.58
C PRO A 299 5.19 19.15 14.62
N GLU A 300 3.96 18.64 14.60
CA GLU A 300 3.69 17.20 14.57
C GLU A 300 4.27 16.55 13.32
N ILE A 301 4.03 17.15 12.14
CA ILE A 301 4.64 16.66 10.89
C ILE A 301 6.16 16.66 10.96
N ALA A 302 6.77 17.69 11.52
CA ALA A 302 8.22 17.74 11.69
C ALA A 302 8.71 16.58 12.55
N LEU A 303 8.04 16.29 13.66
CA LEU A 303 8.36 15.19 14.57
C LEU A 303 8.20 13.83 13.86
N MET A 304 7.07 13.60 13.17
CA MET A 304 6.80 12.38 12.40
C MET A 304 7.82 12.12 11.29
N LEU A 305 8.48 13.17 10.79
CA LEU A 305 9.55 13.08 9.79
C LEU A 305 10.96 12.97 10.42
N GLY A 306 11.04 12.83 11.76
CA GLY A 306 12.29 12.71 12.49
C GLY A 306 13.10 14.01 12.54
N TYR A 307 12.44 15.16 12.60
CA TYR A 307 13.08 16.45 12.89
C TYR A 307 12.80 16.85 14.33
N SER A 308 13.83 17.32 15.03
CA SER A 308 13.70 17.85 16.39
C SER A 308 12.93 19.18 16.47
N GLU A 309 12.89 19.94 15.36
CA GLU A 309 12.28 21.26 15.29
C GLU A 309 11.56 21.48 13.95
N GLN A 310 10.40 22.15 14.03
CA GLN A 310 9.63 22.58 12.86
C GLN A 310 10.44 23.45 11.90
N SER A 311 11.34 24.30 12.43
CA SER A 311 12.17 25.19 11.64
C SER A 311 13.12 24.43 10.69
N ALA A 312 13.69 23.31 11.17
CA ALA A 312 14.55 22.44 10.38
C ALA A 312 13.77 21.74 9.26
N PHE A 313 12.59 21.21 9.58
CA PHE A 313 11.67 20.64 8.59
C PHE A 313 11.28 21.69 7.54
N SER A 314 10.88 22.89 7.94
CA SER A 314 10.42 23.93 7.02
C SER A 314 11.52 24.36 6.03
N ARG A 315 12.76 24.46 6.49
CA ARG A 315 13.93 24.74 5.61
C ARG A 315 14.18 23.59 4.63
N ALA A 316 14.13 22.34 5.12
CA ALA A 316 14.32 21.16 4.30
C ALA A 316 13.23 21.02 3.23
N PHE A 317 11.98 21.18 3.61
CA PHE A 317 10.83 21.12 2.69
C PHE A 317 10.93 22.19 1.59
N LYS A 318 11.25 23.44 1.96
CA LYS A 318 11.45 24.53 1.00
C LYS A 318 12.62 24.24 0.05
N ALA A 319 13.69 23.60 0.53
CA ALA A 319 14.80 23.20 -0.31
C ALA A 319 14.43 22.08 -1.30
N TRP A 320 13.44 21.26 -0.97
CA TRP A 320 12.97 20.16 -1.85
C TRP A 320 11.92 20.63 -2.87
N SER A 321 10.94 21.43 -2.42
CA SER A 321 9.76 21.81 -3.21
C SER A 321 9.85 23.21 -3.85
N GLY A 322 10.71 24.08 -3.33
CA GLY A 322 10.79 25.49 -3.73
C GLY A 322 9.86 26.40 -2.92
N GLU A 323 8.90 25.88 -2.18
CA GLU A 323 7.92 26.62 -1.39
C GLU A 323 7.90 26.18 0.09
N SER A 324 7.30 26.97 0.97
CA SER A 324 7.19 26.60 2.38
C SER A 324 6.10 25.53 2.59
N PRO A 325 6.17 24.71 3.67
CA PRO A 325 5.12 23.75 4.01
C PRO A 325 3.72 24.37 4.10
N MET A 326 3.63 25.60 4.65
CA MET A 326 2.36 26.30 4.78
C MET A 326 1.81 26.77 3.41
N GLN A 327 2.67 27.19 2.50
CA GLN A 327 2.26 27.56 1.12
C GLN A 327 1.77 26.32 0.39
N HIS A 328 2.50 25.20 0.50
CA HIS A 328 2.11 23.93 -0.08
C HIS A 328 0.75 23.46 0.44
N ARG A 329 0.52 23.52 1.76
CA ARG A 329 -0.75 23.16 2.38
C ARG A 329 -1.91 24.01 1.84
N ARG A 330 -1.73 25.35 1.74
CA ARG A 330 -2.77 26.27 1.22
C ARG A 330 -3.12 26.03 -0.24
N GLY A 331 -2.18 25.55 -1.04
CA GLY A 331 -2.43 25.23 -2.45
C GLY A 331 -3.17 23.90 -2.66
N HIS A 332 -3.33 23.08 -1.61
CA HIS A 332 -3.91 21.74 -1.67
C HIS A 332 -5.10 21.54 -0.71
N LEU A 333 -5.46 22.53 0.09
CA LEU A 333 -6.70 22.55 0.86
C LEU A 333 -7.76 23.27 0.03
N PRO A 334 -9.00 22.75 -0.07
CA PRO A 334 -10.10 23.38 -0.79
C PRO A 334 -10.50 24.72 -0.19
#